data_98d8d92a201bfc0200b8a25c17a3d9c6
#
_entry.id   98d8d92a201bfc0200b8a25c17a3d9c6
#
_cell.length_a   1.000
_cell.length_b   1.000
_cell.length_c   1.000
_cell.angle_alpha   90.00
_cell.angle_beta   90.00
_cell.angle_gamma   90.00
#
_symmetry.space_group_name_H-M   'P 1'
#
loop_
_entity.id
_entity.type
_entity.pdbx_description
1 polymer ?
#
loop_
_entity_poly.entity_id
_entity_poly.type
_entity_poly.pdbx_seq_one_letter_code
_entity_poly.pdbx_strand_id
1 'polypeptide(L)'
;MSFRLAVFLVAALLASEARAAGGNTDVVRDLATRVGPIIGSAQLCREIDRPRIQVIVDKFQAVIREASPQESDRTDLQQTFDRSIADGRNVVSFGKIDCKTAERQFSDLERSLGLSSSNLSGVIGPSSAAAATAPTAPLPPAATATPTSTARGVTDNEIKFGIVGPFSGSARELGRQMKLGIDAAFNRINDAGGIDGRKLRLIAADDGYEPSRTLDAMKQLYDKDQVFGFIGNVGTPTAAVAVPYALEKKALFFGAFTGANILRSDPPDRYVFNYRASYAEETDAVVRYLIKLRHLQPRQIAVLAQQDSYGDAGFAGVAKAFRALGIDDGSILRLGYKRNTVEVDEAINELKQQKTAIRAVVMVATYRAAAKFIEKTRDLFPGLLYTNVSFVGSTQLADELMMLGPRFANGVIVTQVVPAVGGYSSAVLEYKNALGKYFPGEAPDYVSLEGYVAATVLIDALKKTGPQLDSEKLIDVLENTRSLDLGLGAPLNFGRAEHQASHKIWGTAIDNKGKYQSLELE
;
A
#
# COMPACT_ATOMS: atom_id res chain seq x y z
N MET A 1 1.75 -2.96 11.92
CA MET A 1 2.29 -1.59 11.77
C MET A 1 1.40 -0.52 12.37
N SER A 2 0.11 -0.70 12.34
CA SER A 2 -0.86 0.21 12.97
C SER A 2 -0.62 0.47 14.46
N PHE A 3 -0.05 -0.50 15.19
CA PHE A 3 0.17 -0.40 16.62
C PHE A 3 1.31 0.57 17.01
N ARG A 4 2.44 0.52 16.32
CA ARG A 4 3.59 1.39 16.63
C ARG A 4 3.34 2.85 16.23
N LEU A 5 2.61 3.10 15.16
CA LEU A 5 2.30 4.46 14.70
C LEU A 5 1.26 5.15 15.60
N ALA A 6 0.21 4.42 16.01
CA ALA A 6 -0.80 4.92 16.95
C ALA A 6 -0.19 5.30 18.30
N VAL A 7 0.80 4.54 18.72
CA VAL A 7 1.45 4.71 19.99
C VAL A 7 2.49 5.85 19.96
N PHE A 8 3.21 6.04 18.85
CA PHE A 8 4.07 7.22 18.68
C PHE A 8 3.26 8.51 18.66
N LEU A 9 2.05 8.51 18.08
CA LEU A 9 1.16 9.67 18.10
C LEU A 9 0.63 9.97 19.52
N VAL A 10 0.32 8.94 20.31
CA VAL A 10 -0.07 9.12 21.72
C VAL A 10 1.10 9.65 22.54
N ALA A 11 2.32 9.14 22.33
CA ALA A 11 3.52 9.65 23.00
C ALA A 11 3.85 11.10 22.59
N ALA A 12 3.66 11.47 21.32
CA ALA A 12 3.87 12.83 20.83
C ALA A 12 2.81 13.81 21.37
N LEU A 13 1.54 13.38 21.48
CA LEU A 13 0.46 14.19 22.08
C LEU A 13 0.61 14.36 23.58
N LEU A 14 1.21 13.39 24.28
CA LEU A 14 1.47 13.46 25.71
C LEU A 14 2.76 14.22 26.07
N ALA A 15 3.67 14.46 25.10
CA ALA A 15 4.95 15.11 25.29
C ALA A 15 5.01 16.56 24.79
N SER A 16 4.02 17.01 24.02
CA SER A 16 3.96 18.39 23.53
C SER A 16 2.90 19.17 24.30
N GLU A 17 3.31 20.26 24.97
CA GLU A 17 2.40 21.33 25.35
C GLU A 17 1.74 21.88 24.08
N ALA A 18 0.57 21.33 23.73
CA ALA A 18 -0.15 21.68 22.51
C ALA A 18 -0.87 23.02 22.69
N ARG A 19 -0.27 24.08 22.19
CA ARG A 19 -0.99 25.28 21.78
C ARG A 19 -1.28 25.18 20.29
N ALA A 20 -2.45 24.62 19.91
CA ALA A 20 -3.14 25.01 18.68
C ALA A 20 -4.57 24.45 18.71
N ALA A 21 -5.51 25.35 18.61
CA ALA A 21 -6.94 25.13 18.66
C ALA A 21 -7.48 24.33 17.46
N GLY A 22 -8.46 23.45 17.74
CA GLY A 22 -9.49 23.02 16.80
C GLY A 22 -9.06 22.03 15.72
N GLY A 23 -9.35 20.74 15.92
CA GLY A 23 -9.36 19.79 14.81
C GLY A 23 -8.73 18.42 15.04
N ASN A 24 -8.69 17.87 16.26
CA ASN A 24 -8.01 16.59 16.47
C ASN A 24 -8.92 15.46 17.02
N THR A 25 -10.24 15.67 17.02
CA THR A 25 -11.21 14.69 17.53
C THR A 25 -11.19 13.37 16.74
N ASP A 26 -10.99 13.43 15.42
CA ASP A 26 -10.94 12.24 14.58
C ASP A 26 -9.69 11.38 14.84
N VAL A 27 -8.56 12.02 15.11
CA VAL A 27 -7.32 11.31 15.49
C VAL A 27 -7.49 10.63 16.84
N VAL A 28 -8.10 11.31 17.83
CA VAL A 28 -8.35 10.72 19.15
C VAL A 28 -9.38 9.62 19.08
N ARG A 29 -10.38 9.73 18.21
CA ARG A 29 -11.36 8.66 17.94
C ARG A 29 -10.69 7.41 17.34
N ASP A 30 -9.83 7.57 16.35
CA ASP A 30 -9.06 6.46 15.77
C ASP A 30 -8.16 5.79 16.81
N LEU A 31 -7.50 6.58 17.65
CA LEU A 31 -6.70 6.08 18.77
C LEU A 31 -7.55 5.33 19.80
N ALA A 32 -8.74 5.81 20.15
CA ALA A 32 -9.67 5.15 21.06
C ALA A 32 -10.06 3.75 20.56
N THR A 33 -10.33 3.62 19.25
CA THR A 33 -10.69 2.33 18.65
C THR A 33 -9.53 1.33 18.58
N ARG A 34 -8.29 1.78 18.65
CA ARG A 34 -7.08 0.93 18.62
C ARG A 34 -6.57 0.58 20.01
N VAL A 35 -6.60 1.53 20.93
CA VAL A 35 -6.07 1.36 22.29
C VAL A 35 -7.09 0.65 23.19
N GLY A 36 -8.38 0.97 23.02
CA GLY A 36 -9.46 0.39 23.84
C GLY A 36 -9.48 -1.13 23.86
N PRO A 37 -9.39 -1.84 22.72
CA PRO A 37 -9.42 -3.31 22.72
C PRO A 37 -8.24 -3.94 23.48
N ILE A 38 -7.07 -3.31 23.48
CA ILE A 38 -5.89 -3.81 24.20
C ILE A 38 -6.08 -3.66 25.70
N ILE A 39 -6.59 -2.49 26.12
CA ILE A 39 -6.94 -2.26 27.53
C ILE A 39 -8.02 -3.25 27.97
N GLY A 40 -9.07 -3.43 27.16
CA GLY A 40 -10.17 -4.36 27.47
C GLY A 40 -9.70 -5.81 27.61
N SER A 41 -8.82 -6.25 26.71
CA SER A 41 -8.21 -7.58 26.79
C SER A 41 -7.34 -7.74 28.05
N ALA A 42 -6.54 -6.74 28.37
CA ALA A 42 -5.70 -6.73 29.57
C ALA A 42 -6.51 -6.79 30.87
N GLN A 43 -7.68 -6.13 30.91
CA GLN A 43 -8.54 -6.12 32.10
C GLN A 43 -9.11 -7.51 32.50
N LEU A 44 -9.22 -8.43 31.55
CA LEU A 44 -9.69 -9.80 31.82
C LEU A 44 -8.60 -10.75 32.25
N CYS A 45 -7.35 -10.41 31.99
CA CYS A 45 -6.19 -11.26 32.30
C CYS A 45 -5.68 -10.96 33.71
N ARG A 46 -5.73 -11.97 34.60
CA ARG A 46 -5.30 -11.85 36.00
C ARG A 46 -3.80 -11.62 36.19
N GLU A 47 -3.04 -11.92 35.16
CA GLU A 47 -1.57 -11.83 35.12
C GLU A 47 -1.08 -10.39 34.89
N ILE A 48 -1.98 -9.48 34.49
CA ILE A 48 -1.66 -8.07 34.22
C ILE A 48 -2.13 -7.21 35.38
N ASP A 49 -1.20 -6.52 36.03
CA ASP A 49 -1.47 -5.70 37.22
C ASP A 49 -2.46 -4.57 36.93
N ARG A 50 -3.54 -4.50 37.69
CA ARG A 50 -4.58 -3.48 37.54
C ARG A 50 -4.06 -2.04 37.63
N PRO A 51 -3.12 -1.68 38.53
CA PRO A 51 -2.52 -0.35 38.55
C PRO A 51 -1.85 0.05 37.23
N ARG A 52 -1.18 -0.88 36.54
CA ARG A 52 -0.55 -0.63 35.23
C ARG A 52 -1.62 -0.28 34.19
N ILE A 53 -2.72 -1.01 34.18
CA ILE A 53 -3.85 -0.75 33.26
C ILE A 53 -4.46 0.63 33.52
N GLN A 54 -4.64 0.98 34.81
CA GLN A 54 -5.25 2.25 35.20
C GLN A 54 -4.41 3.45 34.76
N VAL A 55 -3.09 3.39 34.84
CA VAL A 55 -2.18 4.46 34.37
C VAL A 55 -2.40 4.77 32.89
N ILE A 56 -2.62 3.76 32.05
CA ILE A 56 -2.87 3.96 30.63
C ILE A 56 -4.27 4.52 30.39
N VAL A 57 -5.28 4.04 31.11
CA VAL A 57 -6.65 4.57 31.06
C VAL A 57 -6.67 6.06 31.41
N ASP A 58 -6.04 6.44 32.52
CA ASP A 58 -6.02 7.83 33.01
C ASP A 58 -5.31 8.77 32.00
N LYS A 59 -4.20 8.32 31.43
CA LYS A 59 -3.50 9.06 30.38
C LYS A 59 -4.39 9.25 29.16
N PHE A 60 -5.08 8.22 28.69
CA PHE A 60 -5.95 8.33 27.53
C PHE A 60 -7.17 9.23 27.81
N GLN A 61 -7.75 9.16 28.99
CA GLN A 61 -8.82 10.08 29.41
C GLN A 61 -8.33 11.54 29.47
N ALA A 62 -7.07 11.78 29.86
CA ALA A 62 -6.49 13.13 29.80
C ALA A 62 -6.40 13.63 28.36
N VAL A 63 -5.97 12.79 27.42
CA VAL A 63 -5.93 13.11 25.98
C VAL A 63 -7.33 13.44 25.44
N ILE A 64 -8.36 12.69 25.80
CA ILE A 64 -9.75 12.99 25.41
C ILE A 64 -10.17 14.38 25.92
N ARG A 65 -9.88 14.71 27.18
CA ARG A 65 -10.21 16.01 27.76
C ARG A 65 -9.51 17.17 27.07
N GLU A 66 -8.25 16.98 26.71
CA GLU A 66 -7.42 18.01 26.08
C GLU A 66 -7.80 18.24 24.61
N ALA A 67 -8.10 17.16 23.87
CA ALA A 67 -8.44 17.23 22.45
C ALA A 67 -9.88 17.69 22.18
N SER A 68 -10.74 17.74 23.20
CA SER A 68 -12.18 18.00 23.06
C SER A 68 -12.63 19.19 23.90
N PRO A 69 -12.53 20.42 23.39
CA PRO A 69 -13.01 21.63 24.08
C PRO A 69 -14.53 21.63 24.29
N GLN A 70 -15.27 21.00 23.38
CA GLN A 70 -16.74 20.90 23.47
C GLN A 70 -17.16 19.64 24.25
N GLU A 71 -18.16 19.79 25.11
CA GLU A 71 -18.64 18.70 25.97
C GLU A 71 -19.30 17.55 25.18
N SER A 72 -19.98 17.89 24.07
CA SER A 72 -20.55 16.91 23.14
C SER A 72 -19.48 15.97 22.55
N ASP A 73 -18.38 16.54 22.08
CA ASP A 73 -17.29 15.79 21.47
C ASP A 73 -16.56 14.93 22.50
N ARG A 74 -16.40 15.47 23.70
CA ARG A 74 -15.82 14.73 24.84
C ARG A 74 -16.66 13.51 25.22
N THR A 75 -17.97 13.67 25.26
CA THR A 75 -18.90 12.58 25.56
C THR A 75 -18.88 11.51 24.51
N ASP A 76 -18.86 11.88 23.22
CA ASP A 76 -18.80 10.95 22.10
C ASP A 76 -17.48 10.16 22.07
N LEU A 77 -16.34 10.85 22.29
CA LEU A 77 -15.03 10.19 22.36
C LEU A 77 -14.91 9.25 23.56
N GLN A 78 -15.46 9.64 24.72
CA GLN A 78 -15.49 8.78 25.89
C GLN A 78 -16.34 7.53 25.64
N GLN A 79 -17.53 7.67 25.06
CA GLN A 79 -18.38 6.53 24.69
C GLN A 79 -17.70 5.60 23.67
N THR A 80 -16.99 6.17 22.70
CA THR A 80 -16.22 5.40 21.72
C THR A 80 -15.11 4.60 22.38
N PHE A 81 -14.39 5.20 23.32
CA PHE A 81 -13.33 4.55 24.09
C PHE A 81 -13.88 3.42 24.97
N ASP A 82 -14.95 3.68 25.71
CA ASP A 82 -15.58 2.69 26.61
C ASP A 82 -16.14 1.48 25.83
N ARG A 83 -16.75 1.73 24.66
CA ARG A 83 -17.20 0.68 23.75
C ARG A 83 -16.04 -0.16 23.24
N SER A 84 -14.94 0.47 22.83
CA SER A 84 -13.75 -0.23 22.36
C SER A 84 -13.08 -1.08 23.45
N ILE A 85 -13.11 -0.63 24.70
CA ILE A 85 -12.68 -1.43 25.86
C ILE A 85 -13.59 -2.66 26.05
N ALA A 86 -14.91 -2.49 25.91
CA ALA A 86 -15.86 -3.61 26.00
C ALA A 86 -15.62 -4.64 24.88
N ASP A 87 -15.34 -4.19 23.66
CA ASP A 87 -15.02 -5.07 22.54
C ASP A 87 -13.74 -5.88 22.81
N GLY A 88 -12.72 -5.27 23.40
CA GLY A 88 -11.50 -5.96 23.81
C GLY A 88 -11.74 -7.06 24.86
N ARG A 89 -12.61 -6.82 25.83
CA ARG A 89 -13.02 -7.85 26.80
C ARG A 89 -13.71 -9.03 26.11
N ASN A 90 -14.59 -8.75 25.15
CA ASN A 90 -15.27 -9.78 24.39
C ASN A 90 -14.29 -10.68 23.60
N VAL A 91 -13.21 -10.11 23.05
CA VAL A 91 -12.20 -10.87 22.29
C VAL A 91 -11.54 -11.96 23.16
N VAL A 92 -11.21 -11.66 24.41
CA VAL A 92 -10.65 -12.65 25.37
C VAL A 92 -11.75 -13.60 25.87
N SER A 93 -12.94 -13.10 26.22
CA SER A 93 -14.05 -13.92 26.70
C SER A 93 -14.49 -14.97 25.68
N PHE A 94 -14.41 -14.68 24.39
CA PHE A 94 -14.74 -15.62 23.31
C PHE A 94 -13.53 -16.45 22.84
N GLY A 95 -12.39 -16.39 23.55
CA GLY A 95 -11.20 -17.21 23.26
C GLY A 95 -10.50 -16.86 21.92
N LYS A 96 -10.76 -15.69 21.35
CA LYS A 96 -10.10 -15.25 20.12
C LYS A 96 -8.63 -14.89 20.33
N ILE A 97 -8.25 -14.44 21.51
CA ILE A 97 -6.87 -14.27 21.95
C ILE A 97 -6.71 -14.82 23.38
N ASP A 98 -5.52 -15.31 23.71
CA ASP A 98 -5.18 -15.75 25.07
C ASP A 98 -4.54 -14.63 25.90
N CYS A 99 -4.47 -14.82 27.22
CA CYS A 99 -3.90 -13.81 28.12
C CYS A 99 -2.42 -13.54 27.88
N LYS A 100 -1.66 -14.50 27.36
CA LYS A 100 -0.26 -14.31 27.00
C LYS A 100 -0.08 -13.36 25.81
N THR A 101 -0.99 -13.43 24.85
CA THR A 101 -1.05 -12.50 23.72
C THR A 101 -1.51 -11.11 24.16
N ALA A 102 -2.54 -11.04 25.04
CA ALA A 102 -3.03 -9.80 25.62
C ALA A 102 -1.94 -9.08 26.44
N GLU A 103 -1.16 -9.80 27.26
CA GLU A 103 -0.05 -9.23 28.02
C GLU A 103 1.05 -8.69 27.10
N ARG A 104 1.37 -9.39 26.02
CA ARG A 104 2.37 -8.93 25.04
C ARG A 104 1.93 -7.64 24.37
N GLN A 105 0.68 -7.58 23.92
CA GLN A 105 0.11 -6.37 23.31
C GLN A 105 0.07 -5.20 24.30
N PHE A 106 -0.27 -5.47 25.55
CA PHE A 106 -0.31 -4.48 26.61
C PHE A 106 1.09 -3.95 26.97
N SER A 107 2.08 -4.82 27.10
CA SER A 107 3.49 -4.45 27.36
C SER A 107 4.10 -3.65 26.19
N ASP A 108 3.72 -3.97 24.96
CA ASP A 108 4.13 -3.18 23.80
C ASP A 108 3.51 -1.78 23.81
N LEU A 109 2.26 -1.65 24.26
CA LEU A 109 1.58 -0.37 24.47
C LEU A 109 2.29 0.46 25.56
N GLU A 110 2.60 -0.13 26.72
CA GLU A 110 3.34 0.55 27.80
C GLU A 110 4.71 1.06 27.33
N ARG A 111 5.48 0.20 26.66
CA ARG A 111 6.81 0.56 26.15
C ARG A 111 6.75 1.74 25.18
N SER A 112 5.73 1.77 24.35
CA SER A 112 5.55 2.82 23.36
C SER A 112 5.06 4.14 23.99
N LEU A 113 4.44 4.07 25.17
CA LEU A 113 4.08 5.25 25.98
C LEU A 113 5.20 5.71 26.92
N GLY A 114 6.39 5.11 26.84
CA GLY A 114 7.53 5.42 27.71
C GLY A 114 7.35 4.97 29.17
N LEU A 115 6.40 4.04 29.42
CA LEU A 115 6.07 3.51 30.74
C LEU A 115 6.79 2.17 30.96
N SER A 116 8.11 2.15 30.99
CA SER A 116 8.86 0.91 31.31
C SER A 116 8.81 0.64 32.81
N SER A 117 8.64 -0.64 33.16
CA SER A 117 8.53 -1.17 34.52
C SER A 117 9.70 -0.88 35.46
N SER A 118 10.76 -0.22 35.01
CA SER A 118 11.93 0.19 35.80
C SER A 118 11.74 1.49 36.59
N ASN A 119 10.65 2.24 36.37
CA ASN A 119 10.43 3.56 36.99
C ASN A 119 9.44 3.56 38.15
N LEU A 120 8.93 2.42 38.58
CA LEU A 120 7.96 2.31 39.69
C LEU A 120 8.54 1.81 41.02
N SER A 121 9.86 1.60 41.10
CA SER A 121 10.53 1.18 42.36
C SER A 121 11.62 2.16 42.77
N GLY A 122 11.23 3.37 43.15
CA GLY A 122 12.22 4.37 43.53
C GLY A 122 11.68 5.53 44.31
N VAL A 123 11.12 5.28 45.53
CA VAL A 123 11.08 6.29 46.61
C VAL A 123 11.28 5.53 47.91
N ILE A 124 12.46 5.60 48.49
CA ILE A 124 12.86 5.76 49.90
C ILE A 124 14.41 5.67 49.95
N GLY A 125 15.04 6.76 50.17
CA GLY A 125 16.26 7.34 50.64
C GLY A 125 17.41 6.46 51.27
N PRO A 126 18.45 7.08 51.91
CA PRO A 126 19.33 8.08 51.31
C PRO A 126 20.85 7.68 51.31
N SER A 127 21.62 8.40 50.50
CA SER A 127 23.02 8.80 50.69
C SER A 127 24.10 7.79 51.08
N SER A 128 25.12 7.64 50.26
CA SER A 128 26.52 7.90 50.68
C SER A 128 27.47 7.81 49.47
N ALA A 129 28.35 8.79 49.40
CA ALA A 129 29.41 8.92 48.40
C ALA A 129 30.60 7.99 48.71
N ALA A 130 31.24 7.43 47.67
CA ALA A 130 32.65 7.12 47.67
C ALA A 130 33.19 7.04 46.24
N ALA A 131 34.13 7.90 45.95
CA ALA A 131 34.92 7.88 44.72
C ALA A 131 35.92 6.72 44.74
N ALA A 132 36.05 6.02 43.62
CA ALA A 132 37.18 5.14 43.36
C ALA A 132 37.62 5.30 41.90
N THR A 133 38.80 5.82 41.75
CA THR A 133 39.61 5.89 40.52
C THR A 133 39.95 4.49 40.01
N ALA A 134 39.69 4.22 38.75
CA ALA A 134 40.17 3.04 38.02
C ALA A 134 40.99 3.45 36.78
N PRO A 135 42.02 2.67 36.41
CA PRO A 135 43.08 3.10 35.50
C PRO A 135 42.68 3.03 34.04
N THR A 136 43.17 4.00 33.28
CA THR A 136 43.02 4.20 31.83
C THR A 136 43.68 3.04 31.06
N ALA A 137 42.90 2.28 30.33
CA ALA A 137 43.39 1.36 29.31
C ALA A 137 43.57 2.12 27.98
N PRO A 138 44.55 1.75 27.10
CA PRO A 138 44.77 2.46 25.83
C PRO A 138 43.64 2.22 24.86
N LEU A 139 43.18 3.30 24.23
CA LEU A 139 42.21 3.29 23.10
C LEU A 139 42.78 2.49 21.93
N PRO A 140 41.96 1.62 21.31
CA PRO A 140 42.30 1.04 20.00
C PRO A 140 42.39 2.14 18.93
N PRO A 141 43.21 1.97 17.88
CA PRO A 141 43.35 2.98 16.84
C PRO A 141 42.00 3.26 16.15
N ALA A 142 41.72 4.54 15.98
CA ALA A 142 40.51 5.04 15.31
C ALA A 142 40.34 4.35 13.96
N ALA A 143 39.26 3.62 13.82
CA ALA A 143 38.81 3.17 12.49
C ALA A 143 38.64 4.41 11.62
N THR A 144 39.32 4.46 10.50
CA THR A 144 39.17 5.48 9.46
C THR A 144 37.70 5.54 9.08
N ALA A 145 37.00 6.59 9.48
CA ALA A 145 35.63 6.84 9.10
C ALA A 145 35.56 6.91 7.56
N THR A 146 34.91 5.96 6.96
CA THR A 146 34.53 6.01 5.55
C THR A 146 33.67 7.27 5.35
N PRO A 147 33.87 8.07 4.29
CA PRO A 147 33.13 9.32 4.12
C PRO A 147 31.64 9.03 4.08
N THR A 148 30.90 9.65 4.99
CA THR A 148 29.46 9.59 5.13
C THR A 148 28.80 10.06 3.83
N SER A 149 27.82 9.32 3.31
CA SER A 149 27.02 9.78 2.17
C SER A 149 26.31 11.08 2.53
N THR A 150 26.51 12.12 1.73
CA THR A 150 25.82 13.42 1.90
C THR A 150 24.49 13.48 1.14
N ALA A 151 24.06 12.35 0.57
CA ALA A 151 22.82 12.29 -0.20
C ALA A 151 21.59 12.50 0.71
N ARG A 152 20.61 13.25 0.19
CA ARG A 152 19.34 13.46 0.88
C ARG A 152 18.71 12.12 1.29
N GLY A 153 18.16 12.04 2.50
CA GLY A 153 17.47 10.83 3.00
C GLY A 153 18.36 9.66 3.33
N VAL A 154 19.68 9.83 3.26
CA VAL A 154 20.70 8.83 3.60
C VAL A 154 21.47 9.30 4.82
N THR A 155 21.48 8.49 5.86
CA THR A 155 22.30 8.68 7.06
C THR A 155 23.18 7.46 7.28
N ASP A 156 24.00 7.45 8.32
CA ASP A 156 24.81 6.28 8.68
C ASP A 156 23.98 5.06 9.05
N ASN A 157 22.72 5.26 9.47
CA ASN A 157 21.87 4.21 10.01
C ASN A 157 20.63 3.89 9.19
N GLU A 158 20.21 4.78 8.28
CA GLU A 158 18.97 4.59 7.51
C GLU A 158 19.00 5.23 6.13
N ILE A 159 18.19 4.66 5.22
CA ILE A 159 17.82 5.21 3.93
C ILE A 159 16.29 5.36 3.92
N LYS A 160 15.79 6.58 3.71
CA LYS A 160 14.35 6.88 3.74
C LYS A 160 13.77 6.92 2.34
N PHE A 161 12.67 6.22 2.13
CA PHE A 161 11.83 6.32 0.93
C PHE A 161 10.44 6.82 1.29
N GLY A 162 9.80 7.51 0.35
CA GLY A 162 8.43 7.98 0.47
C GLY A 162 7.45 7.17 -0.37
N ILE A 163 6.22 7.04 0.10
CA ILE A 163 5.09 6.55 -0.67
C ILE A 163 3.91 7.51 -0.52
N VAL A 164 3.37 8.00 -1.64
CA VAL A 164 2.12 8.77 -1.67
C VAL A 164 1.04 7.89 -2.27
N GLY A 165 -0.10 7.81 -1.62
CA GLY A 165 -1.22 7.02 -2.12
C GLY A 165 -2.45 7.14 -1.24
N PRO A 166 -3.56 6.48 -1.61
CA PRO A 166 -4.76 6.46 -0.81
C PRO A 166 -4.57 5.58 0.42
N PHE A 167 -4.45 6.17 1.58
CA PHE A 167 -4.52 5.49 2.88
C PHE A 167 -5.85 5.74 3.57
N SER A 168 -6.68 6.60 2.98
CA SER A 168 -8.07 6.89 3.35
C SER A 168 -9.00 6.80 2.12
N GLY A 169 -10.31 6.91 2.34
CA GLY A 169 -11.31 6.95 1.27
C GLY A 169 -11.63 5.60 0.62
N SER A 170 -12.28 5.66 -0.56
CA SER A 170 -12.83 4.48 -1.24
C SER A 170 -11.77 3.56 -1.83
N ALA A 171 -10.60 4.09 -2.18
CA ALA A 171 -9.48 3.35 -2.77
C ALA A 171 -8.38 2.97 -1.76
N ARG A 172 -8.63 3.14 -0.45
CA ARG A 172 -7.63 2.98 0.62
C ARG A 172 -6.87 1.65 0.61
N GLU A 173 -7.52 0.58 0.20
CA GLU A 173 -6.87 -0.74 0.20
C GLU A 173 -5.74 -0.83 -0.83
N LEU A 174 -5.79 -0.08 -1.93
CA LEU A 174 -4.71 -0.03 -2.90
C LEU A 174 -3.42 0.53 -2.28
N GLY A 175 -3.52 1.66 -1.57
CA GLY A 175 -2.39 2.25 -0.85
C GLY A 175 -1.90 1.36 0.29
N ARG A 176 -2.84 0.84 1.10
CA ARG A 176 -2.52 -0.04 2.23
C ARG A 176 -1.76 -1.29 1.79
N GLN A 177 -2.25 -1.98 0.77
CA GLN A 177 -1.64 -3.21 0.27
C GLN A 177 -0.28 -2.94 -0.39
N MET A 178 -0.18 -1.88 -1.21
CA MET A 178 1.10 -1.52 -1.83
C MET A 178 2.17 -1.25 -0.77
N LYS A 179 1.84 -0.45 0.24
CA LYS A 179 2.72 -0.18 1.38
C LYS A 179 3.08 -1.45 2.15
N LEU A 180 2.12 -2.34 2.41
CA LEU A 180 2.32 -3.59 3.13
C LEU A 180 3.38 -4.47 2.45
N GLY A 181 3.31 -4.60 1.12
CA GLY A 181 4.28 -5.36 0.35
C GLY A 181 5.68 -4.77 0.41
N ILE A 182 5.81 -3.45 0.26
CA ILE A 182 7.10 -2.75 0.36
C ILE A 182 7.69 -2.90 1.77
N ASP A 183 6.88 -2.70 2.80
CA ASP A 183 7.32 -2.87 4.20
C ASP A 183 7.77 -4.30 4.49
N ALA A 184 7.12 -5.32 3.91
CA ALA A 184 7.53 -6.71 4.09
C ALA A 184 8.94 -6.96 3.50
N ALA A 185 9.22 -6.43 2.30
CA ALA A 185 10.54 -6.50 1.69
C ALA A 185 11.60 -5.71 2.49
N PHE A 186 11.26 -4.49 2.94
CA PHE A 186 12.14 -3.65 3.74
C PHE A 186 12.45 -4.27 5.10
N ASN A 187 11.46 -4.85 5.78
CA ASN A 187 11.69 -5.55 7.04
C ASN A 187 12.60 -6.76 6.86
N ARG A 188 12.42 -7.52 5.76
CA ARG A 188 13.26 -8.67 5.44
C ARG A 188 14.73 -8.28 5.29
N ILE A 189 15.02 -7.22 4.50
CA ILE A 189 16.41 -6.79 4.32
C ILE A 189 16.97 -6.15 5.59
N ASN A 190 16.16 -5.43 6.35
CA ASN A 190 16.57 -4.83 7.62
C ASN A 190 16.98 -5.86 8.67
N ASP A 191 16.28 -7.01 8.73
CA ASP A 191 16.64 -8.14 9.59
C ASP A 191 17.96 -8.81 9.14
N ALA A 192 18.26 -8.74 7.84
CA ALA A 192 19.51 -9.26 7.27
C ALA A 192 20.70 -8.27 7.38
N GLY A 193 20.55 -7.16 8.12
CA GLY A 193 21.60 -6.16 8.34
C GLY A 193 21.43 -4.87 7.51
N GLY A 194 20.37 -4.75 6.70
CA GLY A 194 20.11 -3.57 5.88
C GLY A 194 20.94 -3.50 4.60
N ILE A 195 21.15 -2.29 4.09
CA ILE A 195 22.01 -1.99 2.94
C ILE A 195 23.27 -1.29 3.46
N ASP A 196 24.40 -1.93 3.38
CA ASP A 196 25.67 -1.42 3.93
C ASP A 196 25.52 -0.95 5.40
N GLY A 197 24.81 -1.72 6.22
CA GLY A 197 24.52 -1.43 7.62
C GLY A 197 23.37 -0.44 7.86
N ARG A 198 22.77 0.13 6.81
CA ARG A 198 21.67 1.10 6.89
C ARG A 198 20.32 0.41 6.74
N LYS A 199 19.36 0.76 7.58
CA LYS A 199 17.99 0.23 7.50
C LYS A 199 17.19 1.02 6.47
N LEU A 200 16.38 0.30 5.68
CA LEU A 200 15.40 0.93 4.81
C LEU A 200 14.16 1.33 5.61
N ARG A 201 13.67 2.55 5.39
CA ARG A 201 12.48 3.08 6.03
C ARG A 201 11.52 3.65 5.00
N LEU A 202 10.24 3.25 5.09
CA LEU A 202 9.17 3.78 4.24
C LEU A 202 8.31 4.75 5.05
N ILE A 203 8.16 5.98 4.54
CA ILE A 203 7.30 7.02 5.10
C ILE A 203 6.12 7.22 4.15
N ALA A 204 4.90 7.19 4.69
CA ALA A 204 3.68 7.30 3.89
C ALA A 204 3.00 8.64 4.09
N ALA A 205 2.47 9.21 3.00
CA ALA A 205 1.59 10.36 3.02
C ALA A 205 0.29 10.04 2.26
N ASP A 206 -0.86 10.40 2.86
CA ASP A 206 -2.18 10.13 2.33
C ASP A 206 -2.65 11.23 1.39
N ASP A 207 -2.94 10.88 0.15
CA ASP A 207 -3.59 11.78 -0.79
C ASP A 207 -5.08 11.43 -1.04
N GLY A 208 -5.59 10.31 -0.48
CA GLY A 208 -6.96 9.85 -0.66
C GLY A 208 -7.34 9.56 -2.11
N TYR A 209 -6.35 9.33 -2.99
CA TYR A 209 -6.52 9.20 -4.44
C TYR A 209 -7.05 10.48 -5.09
N GLU A 210 -6.66 11.67 -4.54
CA GLU A 210 -7.04 12.98 -5.05
C GLU A 210 -5.82 13.77 -5.52
N PRO A 211 -5.69 14.09 -6.83
CA PRO A 211 -4.56 14.85 -7.38
C PRO A 211 -4.33 16.20 -6.70
N SER A 212 -5.40 16.84 -6.23
CA SER A 212 -5.31 18.11 -5.51
C SER A 212 -4.56 18.02 -4.18
N ARG A 213 -4.45 16.83 -3.58
CA ARG A 213 -3.73 16.57 -2.33
C ARG A 213 -2.33 15.99 -2.56
N THR A 214 -2.09 15.44 -3.75
CA THR A 214 -0.84 14.70 -4.06
C THR A 214 0.38 15.59 -3.97
N LEU A 215 0.34 16.83 -4.49
CA LEU A 215 1.50 17.72 -4.48
C LEU A 215 1.95 18.07 -3.05
N ASP A 216 1.01 18.32 -2.15
CA ASP A 216 1.33 18.62 -0.75
C ASP A 216 1.88 17.39 -0.03
N ALA A 217 1.36 16.20 -0.32
CA ALA A 217 1.90 14.94 0.19
C ALA A 217 3.33 14.68 -0.30
N MET A 218 3.62 14.94 -1.59
CA MET A 218 4.97 14.84 -2.17
C MET A 218 5.95 15.81 -1.50
N LYS A 219 5.53 17.09 -1.31
CA LYS A 219 6.33 18.11 -0.62
C LYS A 219 6.57 17.75 0.84
N GLN A 220 5.56 17.23 1.54
CA GLN A 220 5.74 16.78 2.91
C GLN A 220 6.86 15.74 2.99
N LEU A 221 6.79 14.68 2.18
CA LEU A 221 7.79 13.62 2.19
C LEU A 221 9.18 14.11 1.77
N TYR A 222 9.26 14.93 0.72
CA TYR A 222 10.54 15.38 0.21
C TYR A 222 11.15 16.49 1.07
N ASP A 223 10.41 17.57 1.37
CA ASP A 223 10.97 18.76 2.01
C ASP A 223 11.04 18.63 3.54
N LYS A 224 10.04 17.97 4.20
CA LYS A 224 9.99 17.82 5.65
C LYS A 224 10.61 16.52 6.13
N ASP A 225 10.18 15.38 5.55
CA ASP A 225 10.66 14.06 5.97
C ASP A 225 12.02 13.70 5.36
N GLN A 226 12.47 14.47 4.36
CA GLN A 226 13.78 14.33 3.72
C GLN A 226 13.98 12.95 3.12
N VAL A 227 13.00 12.42 2.36
CA VAL A 227 13.16 11.13 1.69
C VAL A 227 14.18 11.18 0.56
N PHE A 228 14.87 10.07 0.31
CA PHE A 228 15.83 9.89 -0.78
C PHE A 228 15.13 9.86 -2.15
N GLY A 229 14.00 9.19 -2.22
CA GLY A 229 13.17 9.03 -3.42
C GLY A 229 11.82 8.45 -3.06
N PHE A 230 11.02 8.16 -4.07
CA PHE A 230 9.66 7.64 -3.93
C PHE A 230 9.57 6.22 -4.48
N ILE A 231 8.81 5.37 -3.79
CA ILE A 231 8.53 4.00 -4.23
C ILE A 231 7.06 3.65 -4.02
N GLY A 232 6.45 3.06 -5.05
CA GLY A 232 5.11 2.50 -4.91
C GLY A 232 3.98 3.53 -4.84
N ASN A 233 4.19 4.76 -5.28
CA ASN A 233 3.11 5.76 -5.35
C ASN A 233 1.92 5.21 -6.14
N VAL A 234 0.69 5.49 -5.67
CA VAL A 234 -0.52 4.84 -6.18
C VAL A 234 -1.37 5.78 -7.02
N GLY A 235 -1.64 5.38 -8.25
CA GLY A 235 -2.65 6.00 -9.08
C GLY A 235 -2.12 6.77 -10.29
N THR A 236 -2.93 6.79 -11.36
CA THR A 236 -2.59 7.51 -12.60
C THR A 236 -2.86 9.02 -12.48
N PRO A 237 -4.05 9.49 -12.02
CA PRO A 237 -4.31 10.92 -11.90
C PRO A 237 -3.40 11.58 -10.86
N THR A 238 -3.00 10.87 -9.83
CA THR A 238 -2.04 11.31 -8.82
C THR A 238 -0.60 11.31 -9.35
N ALA A 239 -0.22 10.32 -10.17
CA ALA A 239 1.08 10.29 -10.85
C ALA A 239 1.27 11.46 -11.82
N ALA A 240 0.20 11.95 -12.46
CA ALA A 240 0.25 13.13 -13.33
C ALA A 240 0.71 14.40 -12.58
N VAL A 241 0.53 14.44 -11.26
CA VAL A 241 1.02 15.52 -10.38
C VAL A 241 2.37 15.16 -9.76
N ALA A 242 2.55 13.90 -9.35
CA ALA A 242 3.74 13.45 -8.63
C ALA A 242 4.99 13.38 -9.51
N VAL A 243 4.86 12.89 -10.75
CA VAL A 243 6.01 12.71 -11.67
C VAL A 243 6.70 14.02 -12.01
N PRO A 244 6.01 15.10 -12.45
CA PRO A 244 6.67 16.38 -12.70
C PRO A 244 7.43 16.93 -11.48
N TYR A 245 6.87 16.77 -10.27
CA TYR A 245 7.54 17.18 -9.04
C TYR A 245 8.81 16.36 -8.77
N ALA A 246 8.73 15.02 -8.91
CA ALA A 246 9.90 14.16 -8.72
C ALA A 246 11.02 14.47 -9.72
N LEU A 247 10.67 14.74 -10.98
CA LEU A 247 11.62 15.13 -12.03
C LEU A 247 12.27 16.48 -11.73
N GLU A 248 11.50 17.49 -11.30
CA GLU A 248 12.04 18.79 -10.87
C GLU A 248 13.07 18.63 -9.75
N LYS A 249 12.79 17.75 -8.79
CA LYS A 249 13.69 17.47 -7.66
C LYS A 249 14.82 16.49 -7.98
N LYS A 250 14.87 15.92 -9.19
CA LYS A 250 15.77 14.84 -9.57
C LYS A 250 15.71 13.67 -8.58
N ALA A 251 14.51 13.40 -8.07
CA ALA A 251 14.24 12.34 -7.10
C ALA A 251 13.79 11.08 -7.83
N LEU A 252 14.31 9.92 -7.44
CA LEU A 252 13.87 8.63 -7.95
C LEU A 252 12.36 8.46 -7.73
N PHE A 253 11.63 8.07 -8.77
CA PHE A 253 10.22 7.70 -8.75
C PHE A 253 10.08 6.27 -9.26
N PHE A 254 10.03 5.31 -8.34
CA PHE A 254 10.23 3.91 -8.62
C PHE A 254 8.98 3.08 -8.39
N GLY A 255 8.65 2.18 -9.31
CA GLY A 255 7.68 1.11 -9.13
C GLY A 255 6.29 1.61 -8.73
N ALA A 256 5.83 2.73 -9.30
CA ALA A 256 4.51 3.25 -9.02
C ALA A 256 3.41 2.26 -9.42
N PHE A 257 2.36 2.16 -8.60
CA PHE A 257 1.21 1.32 -8.86
C PHE A 257 0.30 2.01 -9.89
N THR A 258 0.75 2.00 -11.14
CA THR A 258 0.01 2.44 -12.32
C THR A 258 0.68 1.94 -13.60
N GLY A 259 -0.13 1.51 -14.58
CA GLY A 259 0.32 1.07 -15.91
C GLY A 259 0.25 2.14 -16.98
N ALA A 260 0.08 3.42 -16.63
CA ALA A 260 -0.14 4.48 -17.59
C ALA A 260 1.12 4.93 -18.34
N ASN A 261 0.94 5.37 -19.58
CA ASN A 261 2.04 5.83 -20.44
C ASN A 261 2.75 7.09 -19.94
N ILE A 262 2.12 7.87 -19.04
CA ILE A 262 2.75 9.05 -18.45
C ILE A 262 4.07 8.74 -17.70
N LEU A 263 4.27 7.48 -17.29
CA LEU A 263 5.51 7.01 -16.68
C LEU A 263 6.43 6.28 -17.67
N ARG A 264 6.10 6.28 -18.97
CA ARG A 264 6.75 5.51 -20.03
C ARG A 264 7.02 6.39 -21.23
N SER A 265 7.66 7.54 -20.98
CA SER A 265 8.11 8.46 -22.03
C SER A 265 9.14 7.79 -22.95
N ASP A 266 9.21 8.22 -24.19
CA ASP A 266 10.24 7.82 -25.15
C ASP A 266 10.93 9.08 -25.71
N PRO A 267 12.22 9.34 -25.38
CA PRO A 267 13.06 8.56 -24.46
C PRO A 267 12.54 8.59 -22.99
N PRO A 268 12.91 7.58 -22.17
CA PRO A 268 12.47 7.52 -20.79
C PRO A 268 12.87 8.72 -19.94
N ASP A 269 11.98 9.16 -19.06
CA ASP A 269 12.32 10.14 -18.04
C ASP A 269 13.36 9.57 -17.08
N ARG A 270 14.52 10.27 -16.90
CA ARG A 270 15.72 9.74 -16.25
C ARG A 270 15.47 9.17 -14.84
N TYR A 271 14.54 9.72 -14.06
CA TYR A 271 14.32 9.33 -12.66
C TYR A 271 13.06 8.46 -12.46
N VAL A 272 12.39 8.06 -13.55
CA VAL A 272 11.14 7.27 -13.48
C VAL A 272 11.41 5.84 -13.93
N PHE A 273 11.14 4.86 -13.05
CA PHE A 273 11.34 3.43 -13.34
C PHE A 273 10.09 2.64 -12.95
N ASN A 274 9.68 1.73 -13.83
CA ASN A 274 8.48 0.93 -13.69
C ASN A 274 8.83 -0.55 -13.56
N TYR A 275 8.30 -1.22 -12.53
CA TYR A 275 8.37 -2.68 -12.49
C TYR A 275 7.43 -3.31 -13.52
N ARG A 276 6.16 -2.91 -13.51
CA ARG A 276 5.01 -3.58 -14.13
C ARG A 276 4.83 -3.30 -15.61
N ALA A 277 4.14 -4.21 -16.30
CA ALA A 277 3.60 -3.97 -17.64
C ALA A 277 2.60 -2.81 -17.65
N SER A 278 2.47 -2.20 -18.83
CA SER A 278 1.57 -1.05 -19.07
C SER A 278 0.10 -1.48 -19.22
N TYR A 279 -0.83 -0.53 -19.02
CA TYR A 279 -2.25 -0.77 -19.33
C TYR A 279 -2.47 -1.10 -20.81
N ALA A 280 -1.64 -0.55 -21.71
CA ALA A 280 -1.71 -0.87 -23.12
C ALA A 280 -1.43 -2.36 -23.38
N GLU A 281 -0.47 -2.96 -22.67
CA GLU A 281 -0.16 -4.39 -22.77
C GLU A 281 -1.26 -5.23 -22.13
N GLU A 282 -1.76 -4.82 -20.95
CA GLU A 282 -2.87 -5.53 -20.27
C GLU A 282 -4.13 -5.55 -21.13
N THR A 283 -4.51 -4.41 -21.68
CA THR A 283 -5.72 -4.29 -22.52
C THR A 283 -5.55 -4.96 -23.89
N ASP A 284 -4.35 -4.96 -24.47
CA ASP A 284 -4.06 -5.71 -25.70
C ASP A 284 -4.28 -7.21 -25.50
N ALA A 285 -3.75 -7.78 -24.40
CA ALA A 285 -3.96 -9.18 -24.06
C ALA A 285 -5.46 -9.51 -23.90
N VAL A 286 -6.22 -8.67 -23.21
CA VAL A 286 -7.67 -8.84 -23.02
C VAL A 286 -8.43 -8.72 -24.33
N VAL A 287 -8.14 -7.72 -25.17
CA VAL A 287 -8.83 -7.52 -26.46
C VAL A 287 -8.56 -8.70 -27.39
N ARG A 288 -7.30 -9.20 -27.45
CA ARG A 288 -6.98 -10.40 -28.24
C ARG A 288 -7.75 -11.61 -27.73
N TYR A 289 -7.80 -11.83 -26.43
CA TYR A 289 -8.60 -12.89 -25.83
C TYR A 289 -10.06 -12.82 -26.23
N LEU A 290 -10.70 -11.65 -26.09
CA LEU A 290 -12.11 -11.46 -26.41
C LEU A 290 -12.41 -11.70 -27.89
N ILE A 291 -11.55 -11.25 -28.79
CA ILE A 291 -11.77 -11.36 -30.25
C ILE A 291 -11.36 -12.74 -30.76
N LYS A 292 -10.15 -13.21 -30.42
CA LYS A 292 -9.60 -14.43 -31.02
C LYS A 292 -10.09 -15.72 -30.34
N LEU A 293 -10.17 -15.72 -28.99
CA LEU A 293 -10.55 -16.91 -28.24
C LEU A 293 -12.04 -16.95 -27.88
N ARG A 294 -12.64 -15.81 -27.59
CA ARG A 294 -14.09 -15.73 -27.31
C ARG A 294 -14.93 -15.43 -28.55
N HIS A 295 -14.29 -15.18 -29.69
CA HIS A 295 -14.92 -14.92 -31.01
C HIS A 295 -15.95 -13.79 -30.97
N LEU A 296 -15.71 -12.76 -30.13
CA LEU A 296 -16.57 -11.60 -30.08
C LEU A 296 -16.30 -10.66 -31.25
N GLN A 297 -17.39 -10.05 -31.76
CA GLN A 297 -17.27 -8.96 -32.71
C GLN A 297 -16.82 -7.69 -31.99
N PRO A 298 -15.98 -6.83 -32.59
CA PRO A 298 -15.51 -5.58 -31.97
C PRO A 298 -16.64 -4.72 -31.38
N ARG A 299 -17.72 -4.55 -32.12
CA ARG A 299 -18.91 -3.81 -31.70
C ARG A 299 -19.67 -4.40 -30.51
N GLN A 300 -19.30 -5.60 -30.05
CA GLN A 300 -19.86 -6.25 -28.87
C GLN A 300 -19.03 -6.01 -27.61
N ILE A 301 -17.96 -5.22 -27.73
CA ILE A 301 -17.04 -4.90 -26.64
C ILE A 301 -17.21 -3.43 -26.27
N ALA A 302 -17.50 -3.17 -25.00
CA ALA A 302 -17.53 -1.83 -24.42
C ALA A 302 -16.38 -1.63 -23.43
N VAL A 303 -16.09 -0.39 -23.09
CA VAL A 303 -15.09 -0.04 -22.07
C VAL A 303 -15.78 0.76 -20.97
N LEU A 304 -15.69 0.30 -19.72
CA LEU A 304 -16.04 1.11 -18.55
C LEU A 304 -14.79 1.77 -18.01
N ALA A 305 -14.70 3.08 -18.07
CA ALA A 305 -13.51 3.85 -17.72
C ALA A 305 -13.77 4.88 -16.61
N GLN A 306 -12.87 4.99 -15.63
CA GLN A 306 -12.87 6.12 -14.71
C GLN A 306 -12.73 7.43 -15.49
N GLN A 307 -13.50 8.46 -15.14
CA GLN A 307 -13.52 9.74 -15.88
C GLN A 307 -12.33 10.64 -15.52
N ASP A 308 -11.11 10.12 -15.77
CA ASP A 308 -9.85 10.83 -15.61
C ASP A 308 -8.71 10.09 -16.36
N SER A 309 -7.46 10.50 -16.13
CA SER A 309 -6.29 9.95 -16.82
C SER A 309 -6.09 8.44 -16.63
N TYR A 310 -6.65 7.81 -15.57
CA TYR A 310 -6.61 6.36 -15.41
C TYR A 310 -7.50 5.69 -16.47
N GLY A 311 -8.76 6.10 -16.55
CA GLY A 311 -9.66 5.56 -17.56
C GLY A 311 -9.24 5.93 -18.99
N ASP A 312 -8.67 7.13 -19.20
CA ASP A 312 -8.13 7.54 -20.50
C ASP A 312 -6.97 6.63 -20.94
N ALA A 313 -6.07 6.31 -20.03
CA ALA A 313 -4.92 5.44 -20.34
C ALA A 313 -5.36 4.01 -20.71
N GLY A 314 -6.31 3.45 -19.98
CA GLY A 314 -6.85 2.12 -20.31
C GLY A 314 -7.67 2.11 -21.59
N PHE A 315 -8.51 3.13 -21.80
CA PHE A 315 -9.28 3.27 -23.06
C PHE A 315 -8.33 3.41 -24.26
N ALA A 316 -7.29 4.22 -24.16
CA ALA A 316 -6.29 4.37 -25.22
C ALA A 316 -5.57 3.04 -25.53
N GLY A 317 -5.36 2.20 -24.51
CA GLY A 317 -4.82 0.86 -24.69
C GLY A 317 -5.74 -0.05 -25.49
N VAL A 318 -7.04 -0.07 -25.16
CA VAL A 318 -8.07 -0.81 -25.95
C VAL A 318 -8.12 -0.31 -27.39
N ALA A 319 -8.15 1.00 -27.59
CA ALA A 319 -8.15 1.62 -28.92
C ALA A 319 -6.89 1.23 -29.72
N LYS A 320 -5.71 1.25 -29.09
CA LYS A 320 -4.47 0.79 -29.70
C LYS A 320 -4.54 -0.68 -30.12
N ALA A 321 -5.09 -1.55 -29.27
CA ALA A 321 -5.27 -2.96 -29.58
C ALA A 321 -6.23 -3.18 -30.77
N PHE A 322 -7.31 -2.42 -30.85
CA PHE A 322 -8.24 -2.48 -31.98
C PHE A 322 -7.53 -2.08 -33.28
N ARG A 323 -6.82 -0.95 -33.30
CA ARG A 323 -6.05 -0.51 -34.48
C ARG A 323 -5.01 -1.56 -34.90
N ALA A 324 -4.32 -2.19 -33.96
CA ALA A 324 -3.34 -3.25 -34.25
C ALA A 324 -3.98 -4.50 -34.90
N LEU A 325 -5.27 -4.71 -34.68
CA LEU A 325 -6.07 -5.77 -35.34
C LEU A 325 -6.75 -5.30 -36.63
N GLY A 326 -6.46 -4.07 -37.09
CA GLY A 326 -7.09 -3.48 -38.28
C GLY A 326 -8.56 -3.08 -38.08
N ILE A 327 -8.98 -2.82 -36.82
CA ILE A 327 -10.36 -2.50 -36.44
C ILE A 327 -10.45 -1.00 -36.13
N ASP A 328 -11.52 -0.36 -36.64
CA ASP A 328 -11.82 1.03 -36.31
C ASP A 328 -12.13 1.20 -34.81
N ASP A 329 -11.36 2.04 -34.15
CA ASP A 329 -11.51 2.36 -32.72
C ASP A 329 -12.59 3.42 -32.44
N GLY A 330 -13.07 4.14 -33.47
CA GLY A 330 -14.15 5.13 -33.34
C GLY A 330 -15.52 4.54 -32.97
N SER A 331 -15.69 3.21 -33.11
CA SER A 331 -16.92 2.50 -32.77
C SER A 331 -16.93 1.96 -31.31
N ILE A 332 -15.89 2.16 -30.51
CA ILE A 332 -15.81 1.64 -29.15
C ILE A 332 -16.77 2.39 -28.23
N LEU A 333 -17.76 1.70 -27.67
CA LEU A 333 -18.61 2.29 -26.63
C LEU A 333 -17.80 2.54 -25.37
N ARG A 334 -17.66 3.81 -24.98
CA ARG A 334 -17.00 4.23 -23.75
C ARG A 334 -18.04 4.63 -22.71
N LEU A 335 -18.14 3.84 -21.67
CA LEU A 335 -18.95 4.09 -20.47
C LEU A 335 -18.08 4.75 -19.40
N GLY A 336 -18.65 5.63 -18.57
CA GLY A 336 -17.90 6.39 -17.59
C GLY A 336 -18.43 6.29 -16.17
N TYR A 337 -17.52 6.45 -15.17
CA TYR A 337 -17.87 6.70 -13.78
C TYR A 337 -16.87 7.68 -13.15
N LYS A 338 -17.29 8.42 -12.12
CA LYS A 338 -16.43 9.41 -11.45
C LYS A 338 -15.48 8.75 -10.45
N ARG A 339 -14.21 9.23 -10.41
CA ARG A 339 -13.22 8.79 -9.40
C ARG A 339 -13.78 8.89 -7.98
N ASN A 340 -13.37 7.95 -7.14
CA ASN A 340 -13.77 7.84 -5.73
C ASN A 340 -15.28 7.67 -5.48
N THR A 341 -16.07 7.37 -6.52
CA THR A 341 -17.50 7.07 -6.42
C THR A 341 -17.83 5.66 -6.87
N VAL A 342 -19.07 5.24 -6.62
CA VAL A 342 -19.69 4.02 -7.15
C VAL A 342 -20.88 4.35 -8.05
N GLU A 343 -20.93 5.56 -8.58
CA GLU A 343 -22.00 6.07 -9.42
C GLU A 343 -21.85 5.53 -10.84
N VAL A 344 -22.50 4.40 -11.12
CA VAL A 344 -22.42 3.70 -12.43
C VAL A 344 -23.75 3.69 -13.20
N ASP A 345 -24.78 4.35 -12.69
CA ASP A 345 -26.12 4.28 -13.27
C ASP A 345 -26.20 4.90 -14.67
N GLU A 346 -25.46 5.98 -14.92
CA GLU A 346 -25.36 6.59 -16.25
C GLU A 346 -24.75 5.60 -17.25
N ALA A 347 -23.63 4.98 -16.89
CA ALA A 347 -22.98 3.95 -17.71
C ALA A 347 -23.91 2.76 -18.02
N ILE A 348 -24.72 2.34 -17.05
CA ILE A 348 -25.70 1.25 -17.23
C ILE A 348 -26.84 1.69 -18.18
N ASN A 349 -27.30 2.92 -18.05
CA ASN A 349 -28.36 3.44 -18.94
C ASN A 349 -27.85 3.56 -20.39
N GLU A 350 -26.61 4.01 -20.60
CA GLU A 350 -26.00 4.02 -21.93
C GLU A 350 -25.84 2.58 -22.48
N LEU A 351 -25.46 1.61 -21.65
CA LEU A 351 -25.35 0.20 -22.03
C LEU A 351 -26.72 -0.35 -22.48
N LYS A 352 -27.82 -0.01 -21.78
CA LYS A 352 -29.18 -0.43 -22.12
C LYS A 352 -29.67 0.13 -23.45
N GLN A 353 -29.19 1.30 -23.86
CA GLN A 353 -29.60 1.98 -25.09
C GLN A 353 -28.91 1.44 -26.34
N GLN A 354 -27.92 0.54 -26.19
CA GLN A 354 -27.19 0.01 -27.34
C GLN A 354 -28.05 -0.89 -28.21
N LYS A 355 -28.07 -0.60 -29.52
CA LYS A 355 -28.77 -1.44 -30.52
C LYS A 355 -28.11 -2.78 -30.74
N THR A 356 -26.76 -2.82 -30.62
CA THR A 356 -25.98 -4.06 -30.68
C THR A 356 -25.80 -4.59 -29.26
N ALA A 357 -26.10 -5.87 -29.07
CA ALA A 357 -25.90 -6.49 -27.77
C ALA A 357 -24.40 -6.48 -27.39
N ILE A 358 -24.04 -5.76 -26.34
CA ILE A 358 -22.71 -5.81 -25.75
C ILE A 358 -22.55 -7.16 -25.04
N ARG A 359 -21.44 -7.84 -25.27
CA ARG A 359 -21.13 -9.18 -24.76
C ARG A 359 -19.91 -9.19 -23.84
N ALA A 360 -19.11 -8.11 -23.86
CA ALA A 360 -18.00 -7.93 -22.95
C ALA A 360 -17.82 -6.47 -22.56
N VAL A 361 -17.40 -6.23 -21.31
CA VAL A 361 -16.99 -4.91 -20.83
C VAL A 361 -15.56 -5.03 -20.33
N VAL A 362 -14.66 -4.28 -20.97
CA VAL A 362 -13.29 -4.07 -20.49
C VAL A 362 -13.35 -2.94 -19.48
N MET A 363 -13.14 -3.25 -18.21
CA MET A 363 -13.21 -2.24 -17.15
C MET A 363 -11.82 -1.69 -16.86
N VAL A 364 -11.75 -0.38 -16.70
CA VAL A 364 -10.62 0.40 -16.20
C VAL A 364 -11.15 1.11 -14.96
N ALA A 365 -11.36 0.32 -13.92
CA ALA A 365 -12.13 0.73 -12.76
C ALA A 365 -11.50 0.20 -11.46
N THR A 366 -11.64 0.95 -10.36
CA THR A 366 -11.27 0.50 -9.02
C THR A 366 -12.29 -0.50 -8.48
N TYR A 367 -11.89 -1.34 -7.51
CA TYR A 367 -12.66 -2.50 -7.03
C TYR A 367 -14.10 -2.18 -6.66
N ARG A 368 -14.39 -1.08 -5.95
CA ARG A 368 -15.78 -0.73 -5.55
C ARG A 368 -16.67 -0.35 -6.71
N ALA A 369 -16.16 0.46 -7.63
CA ALA A 369 -16.90 0.86 -8.83
C ALA A 369 -17.15 -0.34 -9.75
N ALA A 370 -16.13 -1.19 -9.95
CA ALA A 370 -16.24 -2.42 -10.71
C ALA A 370 -17.26 -3.38 -10.09
N ALA A 371 -17.19 -3.62 -8.77
CA ALA A 371 -18.15 -4.47 -8.06
C ALA A 371 -19.59 -3.93 -8.18
N LYS A 372 -19.79 -2.61 -8.03
CA LYS A 372 -21.11 -1.98 -8.17
C LYS A 372 -21.66 -2.10 -9.59
N PHE A 373 -20.82 -1.96 -10.60
CA PHE A 373 -21.22 -2.14 -11.99
C PHE A 373 -21.65 -3.59 -12.26
N ILE A 374 -20.87 -4.57 -11.80
CA ILE A 374 -21.18 -6.00 -11.93
C ILE A 374 -22.47 -6.34 -11.17
N GLU A 375 -22.63 -5.85 -9.93
CA GLU A 375 -23.84 -6.02 -9.12
C GLU A 375 -25.10 -5.64 -9.91
N LYS A 376 -25.10 -4.44 -10.50
CA LYS A 376 -26.28 -3.88 -11.17
C LYS A 376 -26.50 -4.45 -12.59
N THR A 377 -25.50 -5.05 -13.20
CA THR A 377 -25.59 -5.50 -14.62
C THR A 377 -25.68 -7.01 -14.77
N ARG A 378 -25.25 -7.80 -13.79
CA ARG A 378 -25.17 -9.27 -13.89
C ARG A 378 -26.51 -9.92 -14.27
N ASP A 379 -27.60 -9.47 -13.67
CA ASP A 379 -28.94 -9.99 -13.93
C ASP A 379 -29.62 -9.32 -15.15
N LEU A 380 -29.23 -8.08 -15.46
CA LEU A 380 -29.76 -7.35 -16.63
C LEU A 380 -29.20 -7.85 -17.96
N PHE A 381 -27.96 -8.33 -17.95
CA PHE A 381 -27.24 -8.79 -19.15
C PHE A 381 -26.66 -10.19 -18.92
N PRO A 382 -27.48 -11.25 -18.92
CA PRO A 382 -27.00 -12.61 -18.74
C PRO A 382 -25.94 -12.97 -19.80
N GLY A 383 -24.80 -13.50 -19.35
CA GLY A 383 -23.70 -13.87 -20.23
C GLY A 383 -22.73 -12.73 -20.59
N LEU A 384 -22.91 -11.53 -20.03
CA LEU A 384 -21.95 -10.44 -20.17
C LEU A 384 -20.62 -10.84 -19.51
N LEU A 385 -19.53 -10.74 -20.27
CA LEU A 385 -18.16 -10.97 -19.77
C LEU A 385 -17.63 -9.67 -19.15
N TYR A 386 -17.02 -9.80 -17.97
CA TYR A 386 -16.40 -8.70 -17.27
C TYR A 386 -14.90 -8.93 -17.21
N THR A 387 -14.13 -7.95 -17.65
CA THR A 387 -12.67 -7.96 -17.51
C THR A 387 -12.19 -6.68 -16.85
N ASN A 388 -11.08 -6.71 -16.13
CA ASN A 388 -10.48 -5.51 -15.56
C ASN A 388 -8.94 -5.59 -15.63
N VAL A 389 -8.27 -4.44 -15.58
CA VAL A 389 -6.82 -4.36 -15.46
C VAL A 389 -6.39 -4.53 -14.00
N SER A 390 -5.17 -4.94 -13.77
CA SER A 390 -4.61 -5.29 -12.45
C SER A 390 -4.71 -4.17 -11.39
N PHE A 391 -4.76 -2.91 -11.81
CA PHE A 391 -4.95 -1.76 -10.91
C PHE A 391 -6.26 -1.80 -10.13
N VAL A 392 -7.22 -2.61 -10.54
CA VAL A 392 -8.52 -2.75 -9.86
C VAL A 392 -8.38 -3.03 -8.36
N GLY A 393 -7.31 -3.69 -7.93
CA GLY A 393 -7.20 -4.30 -6.61
C GLY A 393 -7.91 -5.65 -6.60
N SER A 394 -7.25 -6.65 -7.14
CA SER A 394 -7.88 -7.94 -7.50
C SER A 394 -8.51 -8.65 -6.31
N THR A 395 -7.81 -8.73 -5.18
CA THR A 395 -8.33 -9.40 -3.97
C THR A 395 -9.55 -8.66 -3.44
N GLN A 396 -9.50 -7.33 -3.36
CA GLN A 396 -10.61 -6.49 -2.90
C GLN A 396 -11.83 -6.60 -3.82
N LEU A 397 -11.61 -6.69 -5.14
CA LEU A 397 -12.71 -6.93 -6.07
C LEU A 397 -13.38 -8.29 -5.82
N ALA A 398 -12.59 -9.34 -5.64
CA ALA A 398 -13.12 -10.66 -5.33
C ALA A 398 -13.92 -10.68 -4.01
N ASP A 399 -13.40 -10.03 -2.97
CA ASP A 399 -14.05 -9.93 -1.65
C ASP A 399 -15.39 -9.16 -1.74
N GLU A 400 -15.42 -8.00 -2.40
CA GLU A 400 -16.65 -7.21 -2.61
C GLU A 400 -17.70 -8.04 -3.39
N LEU A 401 -17.29 -8.74 -4.44
CA LEU A 401 -18.20 -9.58 -5.22
C LEU A 401 -18.70 -10.81 -4.45
N MET A 402 -17.84 -11.43 -3.65
CA MET A 402 -18.23 -12.58 -2.82
C MET A 402 -19.20 -12.19 -1.70
N MET A 403 -19.12 -10.97 -1.18
CA MET A 403 -20.13 -10.44 -0.23
C MET A 403 -21.52 -10.34 -0.88
N LEU A 404 -21.58 -10.05 -2.19
CA LEU A 404 -22.83 -10.05 -2.94
C LEU A 404 -23.33 -11.46 -3.31
N GLY A 405 -22.41 -12.43 -3.30
CA GLY A 405 -22.65 -13.84 -3.59
C GLY A 405 -21.80 -14.39 -4.73
N PRO A 406 -21.49 -15.69 -4.70
CA PRO A 406 -20.56 -16.34 -5.65
C PRO A 406 -20.87 -16.09 -7.13
N ARG A 407 -22.13 -15.94 -7.50
CA ARG A 407 -22.56 -15.68 -8.89
C ARG A 407 -22.05 -14.37 -9.45
N PHE A 408 -21.78 -13.36 -8.57
CA PHE A 408 -21.25 -12.07 -9.01
C PHE A 408 -19.75 -12.13 -9.28
N ALA A 409 -19.04 -12.98 -8.56
CA ALA A 409 -17.60 -13.16 -8.69
C ALA A 409 -17.21 -14.11 -9.83
N ASN A 410 -17.95 -15.20 -9.98
CA ASN A 410 -17.59 -16.28 -10.90
C ASN A 410 -17.45 -15.81 -12.34
N GLY A 411 -16.29 -16.09 -12.96
CA GLY A 411 -15.99 -15.76 -14.35
C GLY A 411 -15.56 -14.30 -14.59
N VAL A 412 -15.41 -13.46 -13.56
CA VAL A 412 -14.81 -12.13 -13.71
C VAL A 412 -13.32 -12.28 -13.96
N ILE A 413 -12.85 -11.68 -15.05
CA ILE A 413 -11.46 -11.79 -15.52
C ILE A 413 -10.68 -10.57 -15.06
N VAL A 414 -9.47 -10.78 -14.55
CA VAL A 414 -8.53 -9.70 -14.22
C VAL A 414 -7.15 -10.05 -14.74
N THR A 415 -6.52 -9.14 -15.47
CA THR A 415 -5.11 -9.25 -15.80
C THR A 415 -4.26 -9.00 -14.56
N GLN A 416 -3.11 -9.67 -14.47
CA GLN A 416 -2.16 -9.47 -13.38
C GLN A 416 -0.79 -9.15 -13.96
N VAL A 417 0.00 -8.41 -13.20
CA VAL A 417 1.39 -8.04 -13.53
C VAL A 417 2.39 -8.70 -12.59
N VAL A 418 1.89 -9.57 -11.73
CA VAL A 418 2.63 -10.47 -10.84
C VAL A 418 2.07 -11.88 -10.95
N PRO A 419 2.83 -12.92 -10.62
CA PRO A 419 2.33 -14.30 -10.59
C PRO A 419 1.15 -14.47 -9.62
N ALA A 420 0.42 -15.57 -9.78
CA ALA A 420 -0.69 -15.90 -8.88
C ALA A 420 -0.21 -15.96 -7.42
N VAL A 421 -0.88 -15.19 -6.54
CA VAL A 421 -0.56 -15.15 -5.10
C VAL A 421 -0.72 -16.50 -4.40
N GLY A 422 -1.55 -17.40 -4.96
CA GLY A 422 -1.68 -18.80 -4.54
C GLY A 422 -0.54 -19.71 -5.02
N GLY A 423 0.33 -19.22 -5.93
CA GLY A 423 1.39 -20.01 -6.57
C GLY A 423 2.57 -20.35 -5.65
N TYR A 424 3.54 -21.04 -6.25
CA TYR A 424 4.73 -21.59 -5.59
C TYR A 424 6.04 -21.11 -6.22
N SER A 425 6.02 -20.08 -7.05
CA SER A 425 7.26 -19.46 -7.54
C SER A 425 8.07 -18.93 -6.38
N SER A 426 9.40 -18.88 -6.51
CA SER A 426 10.28 -18.48 -5.41
C SER A 426 9.96 -17.08 -4.89
N ALA A 427 9.67 -16.11 -5.77
CA ALA A 427 9.25 -14.77 -5.37
C ALA A 427 7.97 -14.77 -4.52
N VAL A 428 6.96 -15.58 -4.91
CA VAL A 428 5.70 -15.69 -4.17
C VAL A 428 5.89 -16.36 -2.81
N LEU A 429 6.74 -17.38 -2.72
CA LEU A 429 7.05 -18.05 -1.47
C LEU A 429 7.81 -17.14 -0.51
N GLU A 430 8.81 -16.41 -1.01
CA GLU A 430 9.54 -15.42 -0.22
C GLU A 430 8.64 -14.30 0.31
N TYR A 431 7.75 -13.79 -0.54
CA TYR A 431 6.75 -12.81 -0.15
C TYR A 431 5.82 -13.34 0.95
N LYS A 432 5.27 -14.57 0.79
CA LYS A 432 4.40 -15.19 1.80
C LYS A 432 5.12 -15.38 3.13
N ASN A 433 6.38 -15.81 3.09
CA ASN A 433 7.20 -15.97 4.29
C ASN A 433 7.45 -14.63 4.98
N ALA A 434 7.78 -13.57 4.21
CA ALA A 434 7.97 -12.23 4.75
C ALA A 434 6.66 -11.67 5.34
N LEU A 435 5.55 -11.84 4.62
CA LEU A 435 4.24 -11.42 5.09
C LEU A 435 3.86 -12.10 6.41
N GLY A 436 3.96 -13.44 6.47
CA GLY A 436 3.66 -14.21 7.68
C GLY A 436 4.56 -13.86 8.87
N LYS A 437 5.84 -13.54 8.61
CA LYS A 437 6.79 -13.16 9.65
C LYS A 437 6.53 -11.76 10.21
N TYR A 438 6.33 -10.77 9.34
CA TYR A 438 6.30 -9.36 9.75
C TYR A 438 4.89 -8.80 9.95
N PHE A 439 3.90 -9.43 9.33
CA PHE A 439 2.49 -9.02 9.37
C PHE A 439 1.58 -10.24 9.58
N PRO A 440 1.70 -10.94 10.71
CA PRO A 440 0.89 -12.11 10.99
C PRO A 440 -0.61 -11.74 10.98
N GLY A 441 -1.40 -12.52 10.24
CA GLY A 441 -2.83 -12.28 10.04
C GLY A 441 -3.18 -11.57 8.73
N GLU A 442 -2.21 -10.98 8.02
CA GLU A 442 -2.45 -10.46 6.67
C GLU A 442 -2.44 -11.59 5.64
N ALA A 443 -3.44 -11.59 4.76
CA ALA A 443 -3.53 -12.56 3.67
C ALA A 443 -2.68 -12.11 2.47
N PRO A 444 -2.13 -13.05 1.68
CA PRO A 444 -1.48 -12.72 0.41
C PRO A 444 -2.42 -12.01 -0.56
N ASP A 445 -1.95 -10.92 -1.16
CA ASP A 445 -2.70 -10.03 -2.02
C ASP A 445 -1.87 -9.63 -3.25
N TYR A 446 -2.51 -9.44 -4.41
CA TYR A 446 -1.82 -9.11 -5.67
C TYR A 446 -1.13 -7.74 -5.62
N VAL A 447 -1.75 -6.74 -4.99
CA VAL A 447 -1.17 -5.40 -4.87
C VAL A 447 0.03 -5.41 -3.91
N SER A 448 -0.08 -6.12 -2.78
CA SER A 448 1.06 -6.22 -1.86
C SER A 448 2.19 -7.10 -2.41
N LEU A 449 1.88 -8.12 -3.21
CA LEU A 449 2.92 -8.87 -3.95
C LEU A 449 3.66 -7.96 -4.94
N GLU A 450 2.94 -7.10 -5.68
CA GLU A 450 3.58 -6.12 -6.57
C GLU A 450 4.48 -5.15 -5.81
N GLY A 451 4.02 -4.62 -4.68
CA GLY A 451 4.82 -3.78 -3.79
C GLY A 451 6.08 -4.48 -3.28
N TYR A 452 5.95 -5.75 -2.90
CA TYR A 452 7.07 -6.58 -2.46
C TYR A 452 8.11 -6.79 -3.57
N VAL A 453 7.66 -7.10 -4.78
CA VAL A 453 8.53 -7.30 -5.95
C VAL A 453 9.23 -6.00 -6.32
N ALA A 454 8.50 -4.89 -6.44
CA ALA A 454 9.09 -3.58 -6.73
C ALA A 454 10.17 -3.21 -5.70
N ALA A 455 9.88 -3.41 -4.40
CA ALA A 455 10.86 -3.16 -3.34
C ALA A 455 12.07 -4.10 -3.43
N THR A 456 11.88 -5.37 -3.82
CA THR A 456 12.97 -6.33 -3.98
C THR A 456 13.91 -5.93 -5.13
N VAL A 457 13.36 -5.43 -6.24
CA VAL A 457 14.15 -4.89 -7.37
C VAL A 457 14.97 -3.67 -6.91
N LEU A 458 14.35 -2.74 -6.17
CA LEU A 458 15.05 -1.57 -5.64
C LEU A 458 16.16 -1.97 -4.64
N ILE A 459 15.91 -2.95 -3.78
CA ILE A 459 16.91 -3.49 -2.83
C ILE A 459 18.11 -4.07 -3.56
N ASP A 460 17.89 -4.81 -4.65
CA ASP A 460 18.99 -5.34 -5.49
C ASP A 460 19.84 -4.21 -6.07
N ALA A 461 19.20 -3.17 -6.63
CA ALA A 461 19.89 -2.01 -7.16
C ALA A 461 20.67 -1.23 -6.09
N LEU A 462 20.09 -1.02 -4.90
CA LEU A 462 20.77 -0.35 -3.78
C LEU A 462 22.01 -1.12 -3.33
N LYS A 463 21.95 -2.45 -3.22
CA LYS A 463 23.12 -3.29 -2.91
C LYS A 463 24.24 -3.14 -3.92
N LYS A 464 23.91 -3.05 -5.20
CA LYS A 464 24.88 -2.88 -6.29
C LYS A 464 25.46 -1.47 -6.37
N THR A 465 24.75 -0.46 -5.87
CA THR A 465 25.23 0.93 -5.82
C THR A 465 26.33 1.11 -4.77
N GLY A 466 26.26 0.35 -3.66
CA GLY A 466 27.26 0.36 -2.59
C GLY A 466 27.14 1.55 -1.63
N PRO A 467 28.13 1.70 -0.72
CA PRO A 467 28.02 2.59 0.44
C PRO A 467 27.96 4.08 0.12
N GLN A 468 28.51 4.50 -1.02
CA GLN A 468 28.47 5.89 -1.49
C GLN A 468 27.22 6.13 -2.35
N LEU A 469 26.05 5.89 -1.77
CA LEU A 469 24.77 6.03 -2.42
C LEU A 469 24.47 7.49 -2.77
N ASP A 470 24.18 7.76 -4.04
CA ASP A 470 23.54 8.97 -4.53
C ASP A 470 22.55 8.60 -5.66
N SER A 471 21.68 9.56 -6.04
CA SER A 471 20.61 9.30 -7.01
C SER A 471 21.15 8.91 -8.39
N GLU A 472 22.22 9.57 -8.87
CA GLU A 472 22.77 9.31 -10.21
C GLU A 472 23.40 7.91 -10.31
N LYS A 473 24.17 7.52 -9.29
CA LYS A 473 24.74 6.16 -9.24
C LYS A 473 23.67 5.08 -9.19
N LEU A 474 22.61 5.30 -8.41
CA LEU A 474 21.49 4.34 -8.36
C LEU A 474 20.80 4.22 -9.72
N ILE A 475 20.58 5.34 -10.42
CA ILE A 475 20.00 5.33 -11.76
C ILE A 475 20.90 4.61 -12.75
N ASP A 476 22.21 4.87 -12.72
CA ASP A 476 23.15 4.16 -13.58
C ASP A 476 23.14 2.65 -13.33
N VAL A 477 23.02 2.22 -12.07
CA VAL A 477 22.86 0.79 -11.72
C VAL A 477 21.54 0.23 -12.25
N LEU A 478 20.43 0.96 -12.10
CA LEU A 478 19.13 0.55 -12.62
C LEU A 478 19.18 0.42 -14.16
N GLU A 479 19.68 1.43 -14.88
CA GLU A 479 19.80 1.41 -16.35
C GLU A 479 20.71 0.29 -16.87
N ASN A 480 21.57 -0.27 -16.04
CA ASN A 480 22.46 -1.39 -16.37
C ASN A 480 21.96 -2.75 -15.82
N THR A 481 20.78 -2.81 -15.23
CA THR A 481 20.20 -4.07 -14.74
C THR A 481 19.80 -4.97 -15.91
N ARG A 482 20.40 -6.16 -15.98
CA ARG A 482 20.13 -7.17 -17.02
C ARG A 482 19.83 -8.51 -16.37
N SER A 483 18.83 -9.19 -16.92
CA SER A 483 18.46 -10.56 -16.56
C SER A 483 18.33 -10.79 -15.05
N LEU A 484 17.78 -9.81 -14.32
CA LEU A 484 17.52 -9.97 -12.89
C LEU A 484 16.42 -11.00 -12.71
N ASP A 485 16.79 -12.17 -12.20
CA ASP A 485 15.85 -13.25 -11.90
C ASP A 485 15.44 -13.19 -10.42
N LEU A 486 14.18 -12.88 -10.20
CA LEU A 486 13.55 -12.92 -8.88
C LEU A 486 12.61 -14.13 -8.71
N GLY A 487 12.64 -15.07 -9.66
CA GLY A 487 11.73 -16.22 -9.65
C GLY A 487 10.28 -15.87 -9.98
N LEU A 488 10.09 -14.88 -10.84
CA LEU A 488 8.76 -14.45 -11.33
C LEU A 488 8.33 -15.21 -12.60
N GLY A 489 9.20 -16.08 -13.12
CA GLY A 489 8.97 -16.78 -14.40
C GLY A 489 9.38 -15.99 -15.64
N ALA A 490 9.93 -14.79 -15.47
CA ALA A 490 10.59 -14.01 -16.51
C ALA A 490 11.65 -13.12 -15.87
N PRO A 491 12.82 -12.95 -16.52
CA PRO A 491 13.86 -12.04 -16.05
C PRO A 491 13.44 -10.58 -16.21
N LEU A 492 13.90 -9.72 -15.31
CA LEU A 492 13.65 -8.28 -15.32
C LEU A 492 14.85 -7.55 -15.92
N ASN A 493 14.57 -6.54 -16.74
CA ASN A 493 15.57 -5.75 -17.40
C ASN A 493 15.21 -4.27 -17.36
N PHE A 494 16.22 -3.42 -17.13
CA PHE A 494 16.14 -1.99 -17.40
C PHE A 494 17.23 -1.59 -18.38
N GLY A 495 17.04 -0.47 -19.07
CA GLY A 495 18.05 0.09 -19.97
C GLY A 495 17.81 1.57 -20.20
N ARG A 496 18.81 2.28 -20.74
CA ARG A 496 18.66 3.72 -21.07
C ARG A 496 17.53 4.02 -22.04
N ALA A 497 17.16 3.03 -22.87
CA ALA A 497 16.08 3.15 -23.83
C ALA A 497 14.72 2.72 -23.24
N GLU A 498 14.71 2.06 -22.09
CA GLU A 498 13.50 1.53 -21.50
C GLU A 498 13.62 1.40 -19.97
N HIS A 499 12.76 2.10 -19.27
CA HIS A 499 12.65 2.07 -17.79
C HIS A 499 11.46 1.24 -17.30
N GLN A 500 11.04 0.23 -18.08
CA GLN A 500 10.05 -0.76 -17.71
C GLN A 500 10.69 -2.15 -17.59
N ALA A 501 10.64 -2.77 -16.41
CA ALA A 501 11.37 -4.02 -16.14
C ALA A 501 10.66 -5.26 -16.68
N SER A 502 9.33 -5.27 -16.68
CA SER A 502 8.51 -6.43 -17.03
C SER A 502 7.42 -6.07 -18.04
N HIS A 503 7.25 -6.92 -19.05
CA HIS A 503 6.16 -6.89 -20.03
C HIS A 503 5.19 -8.08 -19.82
N LYS A 504 5.42 -8.88 -18.79
CA LYS A 504 4.65 -10.10 -18.56
C LYS A 504 3.27 -9.78 -18.03
N ILE A 505 2.27 -10.34 -18.70
CA ILE A 505 0.87 -10.32 -18.30
C ILE A 505 0.45 -11.75 -17.95
N TRP A 506 -0.25 -11.92 -16.84
CA TRP A 506 -0.94 -13.14 -16.46
C TRP A 506 -2.45 -12.94 -16.55
N GLY A 507 -3.15 -13.83 -17.20
CA GLY A 507 -4.60 -13.87 -17.18
C GLY A 507 -5.09 -14.61 -15.94
N THR A 508 -6.14 -14.10 -15.31
CA THR A 508 -6.82 -14.78 -14.21
C THR A 508 -8.33 -14.61 -14.30
N ALA A 509 -9.09 -15.57 -13.77
CA ALA A 509 -10.53 -15.49 -13.61
C ALA A 509 -10.93 -15.91 -12.20
N ILE A 510 -11.91 -15.23 -11.61
CA ILE A 510 -12.43 -15.56 -10.29
C ILE A 510 -13.33 -16.80 -10.40
N ASP A 511 -13.14 -17.76 -9.53
CA ASP A 511 -13.98 -18.96 -9.40
C ASP A 511 -15.17 -18.70 -8.43
N ASN A 512 -16.03 -19.71 -8.27
CA ASN A 512 -17.20 -19.66 -7.38
C ASN A 512 -16.84 -19.61 -5.87
N LYS A 513 -15.56 -19.74 -5.53
CA LYS A 513 -15.04 -19.60 -4.14
C LYS A 513 -14.32 -18.26 -3.94
N GLY A 514 -14.37 -17.36 -4.91
CA GLY A 514 -13.68 -16.08 -4.84
C GLY A 514 -12.17 -16.17 -5.06
N LYS A 515 -11.66 -17.29 -5.60
CA LYS A 515 -10.23 -17.49 -5.85
C LYS A 515 -9.90 -17.25 -7.31
N TYR A 516 -8.78 -16.59 -7.56
CA TYR A 516 -8.24 -16.40 -8.89
C TYR A 516 -7.60 -17.67 -9.40
N GLN A 517 -8.10 -18.17 -10.53
CA GLN A 517 -7.55 -19.28 -11.29
C GLN A 517 -6.84 -18.74 -12.52
N SER A 518 -5.75 -19.39 -12.95
CA SER A 518 -5.05 -19.03 -14.18
C SER A 518 -5.97 -19.12 -15.38
N LEU A 519 -5.92 -18.11 -16.24
CA LEU A 519 -6.63 -18.04 -17.51
C LEU A 519 -5.61 -17.76 -18.61
N GLU A 520 -5.60 -18.59 -19.66
CA GLU A 520 -4.81 -18.34 -20.84
C GLU A 520 -5.47 -17.25 -21.69
N LEU A 521 -4.71 -16.19 -22.02
CA LEU A 521 -5.19 -15.04 -22.78
C LEU A 521 -4.77 -15.10 -24.26
N GLU A 522 -3.88 -16.02 -24.63
CA GLU A 522 -3.36 -16.24 -25.99
C GLU A 522 -3.53 -17.69 -26.45
#